data_b03cea31746fe6f5780e8eac285e685d
#
_entry.id   b03cea31746fe6f5780e8eac285e685d
#
_cell.length_a   1.000
_cell.length_b   1.000
_cell.length_c   1.000
_cell.angle_alpha   90.00
_cell.angle_beta   90.00
_cell.angle_gamma   90.00
#
_symmetry.space_group_name_H-M   'P 1'
#
loop_
_entity.id
_entity.type
_entity.pdbx_description
1 polymer ?
#
loop_
_entity_poly.entity_id
_entity_poly.type
_entity_poly.pdbx_seq_one_letter_code
_entity_poly.pdbx_strand_id
1 'polypeptide(L)'
;MKSLITTLTLSALFLTGCATPKQWEATGGSKTDGIVQVSYELGQFESGQTNAEQGLTTAVQRCKTWGYKSAEVTGSEKNICRTMGKFNCLQTTITQDYLCKR
;
A
#
# COMPACT_ATOMS: atom_id res chain seq x y z
N MET A 1 26.39 -29.01 -38.24
CA MET A 1 26.17 -28.72 -37.74
C MET A 1 25.64 -28.46 -36.96
N LYS A 2 25.39 -28.41 -36.56
CA LYS A 2 24.87 -28.10 -35.91
C LYS A 2 24.61 -27.76 -34.89
N SER A 3 24.46 -27.39 -34.31
CA SER A 3 24.32 -26.92 -33.40
C SER A 3 23.53 -26.89 -32.59
N LEU A 4 23.32 -27.13 -32.07
CA LEU A 4 22.51 -27.11 -31.31
C LEU A 4 22.37 -26.51 -30.32
N ILE A 5 21.91 -25.89 -29.98
CA ILE A 5 21.68 -25.19 -29.15
C ILE A 5 20.97 -25.28 -28.24
N THR A 6 20.95 -25.42 -27.53
CA THR A 6 20.34 -25.52 -26.58
C THR A 6 19.94 -24.59 -25.92
N THR A 7 19.38 -24.21 -25.75
CA THR A 7 18.82 -23.31 -25.21
C THR A 7 18.38 -23.44 -23.99
N LEU A 8 18.74 -23.24 -23.26
CA LEU A 8 18.39 -23.26 -22.09
C LEU A 8 17.53 -22.45 -21.62
N THR A 9 16.85 -22.49 -21.27
CA THR A 9 15.90 -21.77 -20.84
C THR A 9 15.79 -21.74 -19.54
N LEU A 10 16.11 -21.12 -18.96
CA LEU A 10 16.02 -21.00 -17.72
C LEU A 10 14.90 -20.46 -17.23
N SER A 11 14.30 -20.89 -16.74
CA SER A 11 13.17 -20.41 -16.27
C SER A 11 13.33 -19.98 -15.03
N ALA A 12 13.41 -18.99 -14.76
CA ALA A 12 13.56 -18.48 -13.61
C ALA A 12 12.40 -18.49 -12.91
N LEU A 13 12.27 -19.14 -12.03
CA LEU A 13 11.21 -19.15 -11.34
C LEU A 13 11.27 -18.43 -10.28
N PHE A 14 10.69 -17.64 -9.95
CA PHE A 14 10.68 -16.91 -8.92
C PHE A 14 9.67 -17.02 -8.09
N LEU A 15 9.79 -17.48 -7.14
CA LEU A 15 8.90 -17.51 -6.23
C LEU A 15 8.92 -16.45 -5.51
N THR A 16 8.67 -15.48 -5.71
CA THR A 16 8.66 -14.41 -4.97
C THR A 16 7.88 -14.44 -3.84
N GLY A 17 7.55 -15.31 -3.45
CA GLY A 17 6.87 -15.30 -2.25
C GLY A 17 5.67 -14.49 -2.29
N CYS A 18 5.36 -13.84 -1.27
CA CYS A 18 4.12 -13.15 -1.18
C CYS A 18 4.22 -11.66 -1.32
N ALA A 19 5.28 -11.17 -1.90
CA ALA A 19 5.40 -9.74 -2.07
C ALA A 19 4.44 -9.28 -3.15
N THR A 20 3.51 -8.43 -2.81
CA THR A 20 2.48 -7.98 -3.71
C THR A 20 2.49 -6.47 -3.80
N PRO A 21 2.55 -5.89 -4.98
CA PRO A 21 2.49 -4.45 -5.11
C PRO A 21 1.13 -3.95 -4.66
N LYS A 22 1.12 -2.92 -3.84
CA LYS A 22 -0.11 -2.35 -3.34
C LYS A 22 -0.06 -0.84 -3.54
N GLN A 23 -1.21 -0.24 -3.68
CA GLN A 23 -1.28 1.20 -3.80
C GLN A 23 -2.11 1.77 -2.68
N TRP A 24 -1.68 2.88 -2.15
CA TRP A 24 -2.41 3.55 -1.11
C TRP A 24 -3.62 4.25 -1.73
N GLU A 25 -4.73 4.18 -1.05
CA GLU A 25 -5.95 4.84 -1.50
C GLU A 25 -6.51 5.66 -0.36
N ALA A 26 -7.08 6.81 -0.67
CA ALA A 26 -7.68 7.64 0.35
C ALA A 26 -8.98 6.98 0.79
N THR A 27 -9.02 6.54 2.03
CA THR A 27 -10.16 5.79 2.53
C THR A 27 -10.90 6.48 3.65
N GLY A 28 -10.38 7.57 4.18
CA GLY A 28 -11.07 8.24 5.27
C GLY A 28 -10.39 9.52 5.65
N GLY A 29 -10.78 10.04 6.78
CA GLY A 29 -10.21 11.24 7.31
C GLY A 29 -11.26 12.26 7.65
N SER A 30 -10.84 13.47 7.93
CA SER A 30 -11.73 14.54 8.31
C SER A 30 -11.29 15.83 7.63
N LYS A 31 -12.14 16.36 6.79
CA LYS A 31 -11.84 17.61 6.11
C LYS A 31 -11.66 18.74 7.13
N THR A 32 -12.49 18.78 8.13
CA THR A 32 -12.42 19.82 9.12
C THR A 32 -11.13 19.78 9.90
N ASP A 33 -10.68 18.59 10.27
CA ASP A 33 -9.45 18.45 11.02
C ASP A 33 -8.23 18.43 10.13
N GLY A 34 -8.41 18.33 8.83
CA GLY A 34 -7.28 18.29 7.92
C GLY A 34 -6.51 17.00 7.98
N ILE A 35 -7.19 15.90 8.25
CA ILE A 35 -6.54 14.59 8.32
C ILE A 35 -7.03 13.72 7.19
N VAL A 36 -6.11 13.11 6.46
CA VAL A 36 -6.44 12.17 5.40
C VAL A 36 -5.91 10.81 5.81
N GLN A 37 -6.72 9.80 5.65
CA GLN A 37 -6.26 8.43 5.88
C GLN A 37 -6.12 7.73 4.54
N VAL A 38 -4.96 7.14 4.31
CA VAL A 38 -4.75 6.33 3.12
C VAL A 38 -4.49 4.91 3.60
N SER A 39 -4.94 3.94 2.86
CA SER A 39 -4.80 2.56 3.30
C SER A 39 -4.71 1.59 2.14
N TYR A 40 -4.31 0.38 2.43
CA TYR A 40 -4.33 -0.72 1.48
C TYR A 40 -4.64 -2.00 2.25
N GLU A 41 -5.00 -3.04 1.53
CA GLU A 41 -5.39 -4.30 2.13
C GLU A 41 -4.36 -5.38 1.90
N LEU A 42 -4.15 -6.22 2.88
CA LEU A 42 -3.25 -7.36 2.77
C LEU A 42 -4.01 -8.64 3.06
N GLY A 43 -3.81 -9.64 2.22
CA GLY A 43 -4.34 -10.97 2.49
C GLY A 43 -3.47 -11.72 3.47
N GLN A 44 -3.86 -12.93 3.76
CA GLN A 44 -3.23 -13.69 4.83
C GLN A 44 -1.74 -13.91 4.66
N PHE A 45 -1.27 -14.23 3.52
CA PHE A 45 0.13 -14.49 3.32
C PHE A 45 0.79 -13.46 2.43
N GLU A 46 0.22 -12.28 2.33
CA GLU A 46 0.79 -11.24 1.51
C GLU A 46 1.67 -10.30 2.30
N SER A 47 2.69 -9.78 1.64
CA SER A 47 3.52 -8.79 2.22
C SER A 47 3.40 -7.62 1.26
N GLY A 48 2.93 -6.51 1.70
CA GLY A 48 2.68 -5.38 0.82
C GLY A 48 3.93 -4.66 0.44
N GLN A 49 4.01 -4.26 -0.82
CA GLN A 49 5.08 -3.41 -1.27
C GLN A 49 4.43 -2.12 -1.70
N THR A 50 4.71 -1.03 -1.02
CA THR A 50 4.09 0.24 -1.33
C THR A 50 5.15 1.27 -1.63
N ASN A 51 4.72 2.36 -2.21
CA ASN A 51 5.59 3.46 -2.55
C ASN A 51 5.17 4.63 -1.69
N ALA A 52 6.05 5.11 -0.84
CA ALA A 52 5.73 6.21 0.06
C ALA A 52 5.36 7.47 -0.70
N GLU A 53 5.98 7.71 -1.84
CA GLU A 53 5.64 8.88 -2.62
C GLU A 53 4.25 8.77 -3.19
N GLN A 54 3.83 7.59 -3.59
CA GLN A 54 2.49 7.40 -4.12
C GLN A 54 1.46 7.67 -3.00
N GLY A 55 1.75 7.24 -1.79
CA GLY A 55 0.87 7.50 -0.66
C GLY A 55 0.78 8.98 -0.37
N LEU A 56 1.91 9.68 -0.38
CA LEU A 56 1.92 11.11 -0.15
C LEU A 56 1.16 11.84 -1.25
N THR A 57 1.35 11.46 -2.50
CA THR A 57 0.65 12.09 -3.61
C THR A 57 -0.86 11.93 -3.47
N THR A 58 -1.29 10.75 -3.07
CA THR A 58 -2.71 10.49 -2.87
C THR A 58 -3.26 11.39 -1.76
N ALA A 59 -2.52 11.52 -0.67
CA ALA A 59 -2.96 12.35 0.44
C ALA A 59 -2.98 13.83 0.03
N VAL A 60 -1.97 14.28 -0.70
CA VAL A 60 -1.91 15.67 -1.14
C VAL A 60 -3.09 15.99 -2.05
N GLN A 61 -3.44 15.06 -2.94
CA GLN A 61 -4.56 15.31 -3.83
C GLN A 61 -5.86 15.41 -3.05
N ARG A 62 -6.05 14.60 -2.05
CA ARG A 62 -7.25 14.68 -1.24
C ARG A 62 -7.25 15.99 -0.45
N CYS A 63 -6.11 16.39 0.10
CA CYS A 63 -6.03 17.65 0.83
C CYS A 63 -6.34 18.82 -0.08
N LYS A 64 -5.85 18.79 -1.32
CA LYS A 64 -6.14 19.88 -2.25
C LYS A 64 -7.60 19.93 -2.60
N THR A 65 -8.27 18.80 -2.71
CA THR A 65 -9.70 18.77 -2.96
C THR A 65 -10.43 19.48 -1.84
N TRP A 66 -9.90 19.43 -0.63
CA TRP A 66 -10.53 20.07 0.52
C TRP A 66 -10.07 21.52 0.71
N GLY A 67 -9.20 22.04 -0.14
CA GLY A 67 -8.77 23.43 -0.05
C GLY A 67 -7.43 23.63 0.63
N TYR A 68 -6.73 22.58 0.96
CA TYR A 68 -5.39 22.70 1.55
C TYR A 68 -4.35 22.69 0.43
N LYS A 69 -3.10 22.92 0.78
CA LYS A 69 -2.06 22.99 -0.24
C LYS A 69 -1.16 21.78 -0.31
N SER A 70 -0.96 21.09 0.77
CA SER A 70 -0.07 19.95 0.80
C SER A 70 -0.42 19.05 1.97
N ALA A 71 0.39 18.05 2.21
CA ALA A 71 0.16 17.11 3.30
C ALA A 71 1.50 16.58 3.79
N GLU A 72 1.52 16.13 5.03
CA GLU A 72 2.70 15.45 5.54
C GLU A 72 2.25 14.27 6.38
N VAL A 73 3.08 13.26 6.43
CA VAL A 73 2.75 12.04 7.15
C VAL A 73 2.69 12.36 8.64
N THR A 74 1.76 11.76 9.34
CA THR A 74 1.65 11.96 10.76
C THR A 74 1.32 10.63 11.42
N GLY A 75 1.99 10.33 12.50
CA GLY A 75 1.75 9.09 13.21
C GLY A 75 2.37 7.90 12.52
N SER A 76 2.11 6.75 13.07
CA SER A 76 2.63 5.50 12.53
C SER A 76 1.55 4.77 11.77
N GLU A 77 1.98 3.85 10.95
CA GLU A 77 1.03 2.98 10.26
C GLU A 77 0.26 2.16 11.29
N LYS A 78 -1.00 1.92 11.02
CA LYS A 78 -1.83 1.11 11.87
C LYS A 78 -2.27 -0.11 11.11
N ASN A 79 -2.26 -1.24 11.79
CA ASN A 79 -2.67 -2.51 11.19
C ASN A 79 -3.95 -2.94 11.87
N ILE A 80 -5.01 -3.08 11.11
CA ILE A 80 -6.28 -3.49 11.68
C ILE A 80 -6.72 -4.77 11.01
N CYS A 81 -6.91 -5.81 11.79
CA CYS A 81 -7.38 -7.06 11.24
C CYS A 81 -8.86 -6.98 10.95
N ARG A 82 -9.24 -7.19 9.68
CA ARG A 82 -10.62 -7.12 9.29
C ARG A 82 -11.32 -8.46 9.40
N THR A 83 -10.62 -9.52 9.12
CA THR A 83 -11.21 -10.84 9.14
C THR A 83 -10.27 -11.78 9.89
N MET A 84 -10.73 -12.29 11.01
CA MET A 84 -9.92 -13.21 11.79
C MET A 84 -10.18 -14.63 11.37
N GLY A 85 -9.11 -15.38 11.16
CA GLY A 85 -9.23 -16.79 10.92
C GLY A 85 -9.09 -17.54 12.23
N LYS A 86 -8.85 -18.84 12.11
CA LYS A 86 -8.76 -19.61 13.29
C LYS A 86 -7.46 -19.38 13.98
N PHE A 87 -6.40 -19.14 13.27
CA PHE A 87 -5.11 -18.98 13.89
C PHE A 87 -4.45 -17.64 13.58
N ASN A 88 -4.92 -16.89 12.63
CA ASN A 88 -4.28 -15.63 12.29
C ASN A 88 -5.23 -14.75 11.52
N CYS A 89 -4.81 -13.57 11.20
CA CYS A 89 -5.63 -12.62 10.48
C CYS A 89 -5.64 -12.98 9.00
N LEU A 90 -6.83 -13.07 8.42
CA LEU A 90 -6.97 -13.40 7.01
C LEU A 90 -6.94 -12.16 6.14
N GLN A 91 -7.31 -11.01 6.66
CA GLN A 91 -7.28 -9.78 5.90
C GLN A 91 -6.99 -8.61 6.82
N THR A 92 -5.99 -7.85 6.51
CA THR A 92 -5.54 -6.72 7.32
C THR A 92 -5.61 -5.45 6.50
N THR A 93 -6.07 -4.37 7.12
CA THR A 93 -6.03 -3.06 6.51
C THR A 93 -4.86 -2.29 7.13
N ILE A 94 -3.98 -1.79 6.29
CA ILE A 94 -2.86 -0.98 6.74
C ILE A 94 -3.21 0.46 6.46
N THR A 95 -3.19 1.32 7.46
CA THR A 95 -3.63 2.71 7.35
C THR A 95 -2.52 3.65 7.78
N GLN A 96 -2.35 4.71 7.02
CA GLN A 96 -1.40 5.76 7.37
C GLN A 96 -2.14 7.10 7.32
N ASP A 97 -1.95 7.92 8.34
CA ASP A 97 -2.58 9.22 8.40
C ASP A 97 -1.65 10.29 7.88
N TYR A 98 -2.22 11.29 7.24
CA TYR A 98 -1.47 12.46 6.78
C TYR A 98 -2.20 13.71 7.25
N LEU A 99 -1.42 14.72 7.58
CA LEU A 99 -1.99 15.98 8.02
C LEU A 99 -1.95 16.95 6.87
N CYS A 100 -3.09 17.53 6.50
CA CYS A 100 -3.14 18.50 5.44
C CYS A 100 -2.55 19.83 5.93
N LYS A 101 -1.85 20.51 5.04
CA LYS A 101 -1.19 21.75 5.40
C LYS A 101 -1.75 22.89 4.55
N ARG A 102 -1.92 24.04 5.15
CA ARG A 102 -2.42 25.20 4.45
C ARG A 102 -1.32 26.00 3.77
#